data_3116f4c553ba485044f70f07d66b5249
#
_entry.id   3116f4c553ba485044f70f07d66b5249
#
_cell.length_a   1.000
_cell.length_b   1.000
_cell.length_c   1.000
_cell.angle_alpha   90.00
_cell.angle_beta   90.00
_cell.angle_gamma   90.00
#
_symmetry.space_group_name_H-M   'P 1'
#
loop_
_entity.id
_entity.type
_entity.pdbx_description
1 polymer ?
#
loop_
_entity_poly.entity_id
_entity_poly.type
_entity_poly.pdbx_seq_one_letter_code
_entity_poly.pdbx_strand_id
1 'polypeptide(L)'
;ASGVDAVAYGDQDFTADIGATVTDDKTESLYARQRTVVAAAAAGVDAVDTVWTDIGDLEGLREQAAFAVDIGFDGKLAIHPDQIPVINDAFTPTSDQLEWAEAVLAGQERAADADEGVFTVDGQMIDPPLVERARTFVERAEAAGLR
;
A
#
# COMPACT_ATOMS: atom_id res chain seq x y z
N ALA A 1 -8.32 -17.36 -7.87
CA ALA A 1 -7.83 -18.67 -7.43
C ALA A 1 -8.24 -18.87 -5.97
N SER A 2 -9.10 -19.84 -5.67
CA SER A 2 -9.49 -20.14 -4.28
C SER A 2 -8.26 -20.67 -3.52
N GLY A 3 -7.86 -20.02 -2.42
CA GLY A 3 -6.76 -20.43 -1.55
C GLY A 3 -5.44 -19.69 -1.74
N VAL A 4 -5.47 -18.53 -2.41
CA VAL A 4 -4.36 -17.56 -2.44
C VAL A 4 -4.85 -16.29 -1.79
N ASP A 5 -4.19 -15.86 -0.73
CA ASP A 5 -4.55 -14.64 0.03
C ASP A 5 -3.62 -13.47 -0.30
N ALA A 6 -2.39 -13.75 -0.76
CA ALA A 6 -1.42 -12.74 -1.13
C ALA A 6 -0.47 -13.23 -2.23
N VAL A 7 0.14 -12.30 -2.95
CA VAL A 7 1.26 -12.51 -3.87
C VAL A 7 2.44 -11.64 -3.47
N ALA A 8 3.64 -12.20 -3.46
CA ALA A 8 4.84 -11.46 -3.13
C ALA A 8 5.73 -11.27 -4.37
N TYR A 9 6.30 -10.07 -4.51
CA TYR A 9 7.30 -9.78 -5.52
C TYR A 9 8.71 -10.11 -5.01
N GLY A 10 9.46 -10.90 -5.77
CA GLY A 10 10.85 -11.28 -5.49
C GLY A 10 11.84 -10.58 -6.41
N ASP A 11 12.45 -9.49 -5.95
CA ASP A 11 13.34 -8.65 -6.75
C ASP A 11 14.61 -9.36 -7.20
N GLN A 12 15.23 -10.12 -6.30
CA GLN A 12 16.49 -10.82 -6.57
C GLN A 12 16.32 -11.89 -7.65
N ASP A 13 15.26 -12.70 -7.53
CA ASP A 13 14.97 -13.75 -8.50
C ASP A 13 14.59 -13.15 -9.85
N PHE A 14 13.72 -12.13 -9.84
CA PHE A 14 13.28 -11.45 -11.05
C PHE A 14 14.45 -10.82 -11.82
N THR A 15 15.30 -10.04 -11.16
CA THR A 15 16.44 -9.38 -11.81
C THR A 15 17.47 -10.39 -12.32
N ALA A 16 17.68 -11.49 -11.61
CA ALA A 16 18.53 -12.59 -12.08
C ALA A 16 17.96 -13.25 -13.34
N ASP A 17 16.65 -13.53 -13.37
CA ASP A 17 15.98 -14.20 -14.50
C ASP A 17 16.01 -13.36 -15.80
N ILE A 18 15.85 -12.04 -15.68
CA ILE A 18 15.87 -11.14 -16.85
C ILE A 18 17.27 -10.62 -17.19
N GLY A 19 18.30 -10.96 -16.39
CA GLY A 19 19.68 -10.50 -16.57
C GLY A 19 19.87 -9.00 -16.31
N ALA A 20 19.03 -8.39 -15.48
CA ALA A 20 19.15 -6.99 -15.09
C ALA A 20 20.21 -6.79 -14.01
N THR A 21 20.78 -5.58 -13.96
CA THR A 21 21.60 -5.13 -12.85
C THR A 21 20.71 -4.43 -11.83
N VAL A 22 20.80 -4.83 -10.57
CA VAL A 22 20.11 -4.15 -9.47
C VAL A 22 20.70 -2.75 -9.29
N THR A 23 19.84 -1.73 -9.30
CA THR A 23 20.19 -0.32 -9.13
C THR A 23 19.61 0.23 -7.82
N ASP A 24 20.17 1.33 -7.31
CA ASP A 24 19.70 1.93 -6.04
C ASP A 24 18.27 2.48 -6.17
N ASP A 25 17.92 3.02 -7.34
CA ASP A 25 16.60 3.57 -7.64
C ASP A 25 15.55 2.51 -8.05
N LYS A 26 15.96 1.23 -8.20
CA LYS A 26 15.09 0.11 -8.55
C LYS A 26 14.27 0.31 -9.83
N THR A 27 14.75 1.10 -10.78
CA THR A 27 14.04 1.36 -12.04
C THR A 27 13.83 0.08 -12.85
N GLU A 28 14.79 -0.86 -12.84
CA GLU A 28 14.69 -2.17 -13.51
C GLU A 28 13.52 -3.01 -13.01
N SER A 29 13.11 -2.83 -11.77
CA SER A 29 12.05 -3.58 -11.09
C SER A 29 10.67 -2.92 -11.18
N LEU A 30 10.60 -1.63 -11.49
CA LEU A 30 9.39 -0.82 -11.36
C LEU A 30 8.20 -1.42 -12.13
N TYR A 31 8.40 -1.81 -13.37
CA TYR A 31 7.33 -2.40 -14.19
C TYR A 31 6.80 -3.71 -13.57
N ALA A 32 7.70 -4.59 -13.12
CA ALA A 32 7.30 -5.86 -12.54
C ALA A 32 6.56 -5.67 -11.19
N ARG A 33 7.03 -4.73 -10.35
CA ARG A 33 6.36 -4.33 -9.09
C ARG A 33 4.94 -3.84 -9.37
N GLN A 34 4.76 -2.89 -10.28
CA GLN A 34 3.43 -2.40 -10.66
C GLN A 34 2.54 -3.48 -11.27
N ARG A 35 3.10 -4.39 -12.08
CA ARG A 35 2.35 -5.53 -12.63
C ARG A 35 1.88 -6.49 -11.54
N THR A 36 2.67 -6.69 -10.49
CA THR A 36 2.28 -7.51 -9.33
C THR A 36 1.08 -6.87 -8.62
N VAL A 37 1.14 -5.57 -8.33
CA VAL A 37 0.04 -4.83 -7.69
C VAL A 37 -1.25 -4.91 -8.53
N VAL A 38 -1.16 -4.64 -9.85
CA VAL A 38 -2.32 -4.70 -10.74
C VAL A 38 -2.92 -6.11 -10.81
N ALA A 39 -2.07 -7.15 -10.82
CA ALA A 39 -2.54 -8.53 -10.84
C ALA A 39 -3.18 -8.95 -9.52
N ALA A 40 -2.62 -8.53 -8.39
CA ALA A 40 -3.17 -8.75 -7.05
C ALA A 40 -4.55 -8.09 -6.91
N ALA A 41 -4.65 -6.82 -7.27
CA ALA A 41 -5.92 -6.08 -7.25
C ALA A 41 -7.00 -6.74 -8.14
N ALA A 42 -6.63 -7.18 -9.35
CA ALA A 42 -7.56 -7.89 -10.24
C ALA A 42 -8.02 -9.26 -9.69
N ALA A 43 -7.20 -9.88 -8.84
CA ALA A 43 -7.50 -11.16 -8.21
C ALA A 43 -8.19 -11.01 -6.84
N GLY A 44 -8.25 -9.81 -6.27
CA GLY A 44 -8.76 -9.54 -4.92
C GLY A 44 -7.88 -10.17 -3.83
N VAL A 45 -6.56 -10.08 -3.97
CA VAL A 45 -5.57 -10.59 -3.01
C VAL A 45 -4.55 -9.50 -2.70
N ASP A 46 -3.84 -9.63 -1.57
CA ASP A 46 -2.82 -8.66 -1.17
C ASP A 46 -1.56 -8.74 -2.04
N ALA A 47 -0.94 -7.58 -2.29
CA ALA A 47 0.38 -7.46 -2.90
C ALA A 47 1.45 -7.19 -1.84
N VAL A 48 2.47 -8.03 -1.75
CA VAL A 48 3.59 -7.87 -0.81
C VAL A 48 4.87 -7.57 -1.58
N ASP A 49 5.51 -6.45 -1.25
CA ASP A 49 6.76 -6.03 -1.90
C ASP A 49 7.96 -6.82 -1.39
N THR A 50 9.05 -6.73 -2.15
CA THR A 50 10.32 -7.45 -1.94
C THR A 50 11.02 -7.07 -0.64
N VAL A 51 12.02 -7.86 -0.26
CA VAL A 51 12.91 -7.62 0.88
C VAL A 51 13.83 -6.40 0.66
N TRP A 52 14.33 -5.83 1.76
CA TRP A 52 15.47 -4.92 1.78
C TRP A 52 16.69 -5.66 2.34
N THR A 53 17.73 -5.83 1.54
CA THR A 53 18.85 -6.72 1.86
C THR A 53 19.92 -6.08 2.73
N ASP A 54 20.04 -4.76 2.74
CA ASP A 54 20.94 -4.05 3.66
C ASP A 54 20.26 -3.87 5.03
N ILE A 55 20.53 -4.82 5.94
CA ILE A 55 19.92 -4.85 7.27
C ILE A 55 20.31 -3.61 8.10
N GLY A 56 21.48 -3.04 7.86
CA GLY A 56 21.98 -1.86 8.58
C GLY A 56 21.38 -0.53 8.11
N ASP A 57 20.87 -0.50 6.90
CA ASP A 57 20.29 0.70 6.28
C ASP A 57 18.77 0.79 6.49
N LEU A 58 18.38 1.19 7.70
CA LEU A 58 16.96 1.38 8.03
C LEU A 58 16.34 2.62 7.38
N GLU A 59 17.16 3.60 6.96
CA GLU A 59 16.66 4.79 6.25
C GLU A 59 16.30 4.43 4.81
N GLY A 60 17.17 3.73 4.10
CA GLY A 60 16.84 3.22 2.77
C GLY A 60 15.64 2.26 2.79
N LEU A 61 15.52 1.44 3.84
CA LEU A 61 14.31 0.62 4.04
C LEU A 61 13.06 1.49 4.17
N ARG A 62 13.11 2.59 4.94
CA ARG A 62 11.97 3.51 5.13
C ARG A 62 11.54 4.12 3.79
N GLU A 63 12.49 4.62 3.01
CA GLU A 63 12.23 5.19 1.68
C GLU A 63 11.60 4.17 0.75
N GLN A 64 12.13 2.95 0.71
CA GLN A 64 11.62 1.88 -0.14
C GLN A 64 10.25 1.35 0.33
N ALA A 65 9.98 1.33 1.63
CA ALA A 65 8.66 0.97 2.16
C ALA A 65 7.61 2.04 1.83
N ALA A 66 7.95 3.32 1.98
CA ALA A 66 7.07 4.43 1.58
C ALA A 66 6.77 4.38 0.07
N PHE A 67 7.80 4.15 -0.76
CA PHE A 67 7.61 3.99 -2.20
C PHE A 67 6.71 2.78 -2.54
N ALA A 68 6.83 1.66 -1.82
CA ALA A 68 5.96 0.51 -2.00
C ALA A 68 4.49 0.86 -1.71
N VAL A 69 4.22 1.63 -0.66
CA VAL A 69 2.88 2.17 -0.36
C VAL A 69 2.37 3.03 -1.51
N ASP A 70 3.21 3.95 -2.02
CA ASP A 70 2.83 4.88 -3.10
C ASP A 70 2.44 4.18 -4.40
N ILE A 71 3.08 3.05 -4.71
CA ILE A 71 2.77 2.26 -5.92
C ILE A 71 1.72 1.16 -5.68
N GLY A 72 1.14 1.07 -4.45
CA GLY A 72 -0.05 0.29 -4.16
C GLY A 72 0.17 -1.10 -3.56
N PHE A 73 1.33 -1.37 -2.97
CA PHE A 73 1.52 -2.59 -2.17
C PHE A 73 0.78 -2.51 -0.83
N ASP A 74 0.39 -3.67 -0.29
CA ASP A 74 -0.29 -3.83 1.00
C ASP A 74 0.68 -4.18 2.13
N GLY A 75 1.89 -4.62 1.78
CA GLY A 75 2.94 -4.97 2.73
C GLY A 75 4.31 -5.08 2.06
N LYS A 76 5.32 -5.37 2.88
CA LYS A 76 6.71 -5.59 2.46
C LYS A 76 7.33 -6.73 3.25
N LEU A 77 8.11 -7.58 2.59
CA LEU A 77 8.83 -8.68 3.24
C LEU A 77 9.95 -8.15 4.13
N ALA A 78 10.05 -8.69 5.35
CA ALA A 78 11.16 -8.45 6.28
C ALA A 78 12.06 -9.68 6.38
N ILE A 79 13.37 -9.46 6.44
CA ILE A 79 14.39 -10.51 6.65
C ILE A 79 15.11 -10.35 7.99
N HIS A 80 14.82 -9.30 8.74
CA HIS A 80 15.37 -9.05 10.07
C HIS A 80 14.32 -8.44 11.00
N PRO A 81 14.30 -8.80 12.31
CA PRO A 81 13.33 -8.24 13.25
C PRO A 81 13.34 -6.71 13.35
N ASP A 82 14.50 -6.06 13.23
CA ASP A 82 14.62 -4.60 13.30
C ASP A 82 13.95 -3.87 12.11
N GLN A 83 13.68 -4.58 11.03
CA GLN A 83 12.96 -4.04 9.88
C GLN A 83 11.45 -3.93 10.12
N ILE A 84 10.90 -4.76 11.01
CA ILE A 84 9.44 -4.84 11.23
C ILE A 84 8.84 -3.50 11.67
N PRO A 85 9.40 -2.79 12.66
CA PRO A 85 8.84 -1.48 13.06
C PRO A 85 8.86 -0.46 11.93
N VAL A 86 9.94 -0.41 11.15
CA VAL A 86 10.09 0.53 10.02
C VAL A 86 9.05 0.27 8.93
N ILE A 87 8.84 -1.01 8.60
CA ILE A 87 7.83 -1.40 7.62
C ILE A 87 6.43 -1.08 8.14
N ASN A 88 6.11 -1.48 9.39
CA ASN A 88 4.81 -1.20 9.97
C ASN A 88 4.49 0.30 9.99
N ASP A 89 5.45 1.14 10.38
CA ASP A 89 5.29 2.59 10.38
C ASP A 89 4.95 3.13 8.98
N ALA A 90 5.61 2.62 7.93
CA ALA A 90 5.38 3.08 6.56
C ALA A 90 3.98 2.68 6.04
N PHE A 91 3.47 1.52 6.42
CA PHE A 91 2.15 1.04 6.00
C PHE A 91 1.00 1.50 6.91
N THR A 92 1.32 2.12 8.05
CA THR A 92 0.34 2.71 8.97
C THR A 92 -0.07 4.10 8.48
N PRO A 93 -1.37 4.40 8.35
CA PRO A 93 -1.84 5.72 7.95
C PRO A 93 -1.43 6.80 8.96
N THR A 94 -1.14 8.00 8.46
CA THR A 94 -0.94 9.18 9.31
C THR A 94 -2.27 9.64 9.94
N SER A 95 -2.19 10.43 11.01
CA SER A 95 -3.38 11.03 11.63
C SER A 95 -4.23 11.81 10.62
N ASP A 96 -3.58 12.60 9.76
CA ASP A 96 -4.28 13.41 8.75
C ASP A 96 -4.99 12.52 7.71
N GLN A 97 -4.36 11.41 7.30
CA GLN A 97 -4.97 10.44 6.39
C GLN A 97 -6.18 9.75 7.03
N LEU A 98 -6.09 9.42 8.32
CA LEU A 98 -7.18 8.80 9.04
C LEU A 98 -8.35 9.77 9.26
N GLU A 99 -8.07 11.02 9.68
CA GLU A 99 -9.08 12.07 9.81
C GLU A 99 -9.81 12.33 8.48
N TRP A 100 -9.04 12.43 7.38
CA TRP A 100 -9.62 12.57 6.04
C TRP A 100 -10.50 11.35 5.69
N ALA A 101 -10.04 10.15 5.94
CA ALA A 101 -10.78 8.92 5.64
C ALA A 101 -12.10 8.85 6.43
N GLU A 102 -12.08 9.18 7.71
CA GLU A 102 -13.29 9.24 8.55
C GLU A 102 -14.28 10.30 8.06
N ALA A 103 -13.79 11.48 7.68
CA ALA A 103 -14.64 12.54 7.11
C ALA A 103 -15.29 12.11 5.78
N VAL A 104 -14.54 11.40 4.93
CA VAL A 104 -15.06 10.84 3.66
C VAL A 104 -16.15 9.80 3.92
N LEU A 105 -15.92 8.84 4.82
CA LEU A 105 -16.91 7.80 5.12
C LEU A 105 -18.17 8.39 5.76
N ALA A 106 -18.04 9.33 6.69
CA ALA A 106 -19.18 10.05 7.26
C ALA A 106 -19.92 10.90 6.20
N GLY A 107 -19.20 11.45 5.21
CA GLY A 107 -19.78 12.14 4.07
C GLY A 107 -20.57 11.21 3.17
N GLN A 108 -20.06 10.01 2.92
CA GLN A 108 -20.74 8.98 2.13
C GLN A 108 -22.08 8.57 2.73
N GLU A 109 -22.12 8.35 4.05
CA GLU A 109 -23.38 7.99 4.74
C GLU A 109 -24.45 9.09 4.54
N ARG A 110 -24.06 10.37 4.70
CA ARG A 110 -24.97 11.50 4.49
C ARG A 110 -25.45 11.63 3.04
N ALA A 111 -24.54 11.40 2.08
CA ALA A 111 -24.88 11.45 0.65
C ALA A 111 -25.80 10.30 0.23
N ALA A 112 -25.64 9.11 0.81
CA ALA A 112 -26.50 7.98 0.57
C ALA A 112 -27.95 8.26 1.02
N ASP A 113 -28.14 8.94 2.16
CA ASP A 113 -29.45 9.36 2.65
C ASP A 113 -30.12 10.40 1.72
N ALA A 114 -29.32 11.17 0.96
CA ALA A 114 -29.78 12.19 0.00
C ALA A 114 -29.88 11.67 -1.45
N ASP A 115 -29.57 10.39 -1.72
CA ASP A 115 -29.47 9.79 -3.06
C ASP A 115 -28.48 10.52 -4.00
N GLU A 116 -27.37 11.01 -3.42
CA GLU A 116 -26.28 11.71 -4.11
C GLU A 116 -25.10 10.75 -4.35
N GLY A 117 -24.68 10.60 -5.61
CA GLY A 117 -23.54 9.74 -5.99
C GLY A 117 -22.15 10.40 -5.83
N VAL A 118 -22.12 11.72 -5.61
CA VAL A 118 -20.90 12.53 -5.44
C VAL A 118 -21.17 13.59 -4.37
N PHE A 119 -20.20 13.81 -3.49
CA PHE A 119 -20.32 14.79 -2.41
C PHE A 119 -18.98 15.53 -2.21
N THR A 120 -18.92 16.43 -1.24
CA THR A 120 -17.72 17.25 -0.99
C THR A 120 -17.26 17.08 0.46
N VAL A 121 -15.95 16.91 0.66
CA VAL A 121 -15.28 16.98 1.96
C VAL A 121 -14.15 18.00 1.86
N ASP A 122 -14.14 18.99 2.73
CA ASP A 122 -13.15 20.08 2.79
C ASP A 122 -12.88 20.76 1.43
N GLY A 123 -13.94 20.91 0.61
CA GLY A 123 -13.88 21.51 -0.73
C GLY A 123 -13.37 20.56 -1.82
N GLN A 124 -13.02 19.34 -1.51
CA GLN A 124 -12.66 18.29 -2.46
C GLN A 124 -13.90 17.51 -2.88
N MET A 125 -14.10 17.31 -4.17
CA MET A 125 -15.12 16.39 -4.70
C MET A 125 -14.70 14.95 -4.40
N ILE A 126 -15.60 14.19 -3.81
CA ILE A 126 -15.41 12.78 -3.46
C ILE A 126 -16.27 11.91 -4.38
N ASP A 127 -15.62 10.97 -5.04
CA ASP A 127 -16.22 9.96 -5.91
C ASP A 127 -15.96 8.53 -5.35
N PRO A 128 -16.56 7.47 -5.92
CA PRO A 128 -16.37 6.11 -5.42
C PRO A 128 -14.92 5.65 -5.25
N PRO A 129 -13.96 5.94 -6.15
CA PRO A 129 -12.56 5.59 -5.94
C PRO A 129 -11.95 6.22 -4.68
N LEU A 130 -12.30 7.45 -4.32
CA LEU A 130 -11.80 8.10 -3.10
C LEU A 130 -12.43 7.51 -1.84
N VAL A 131 -13.67 7.05 -1.93
CA VAL A 131 -14.31 6.31 -0.83
C VAL A 131 -13.60 4.97 -0.57
N GLU A 132 -13.24 4.21 -1.60
CA GLU A 132 -12.48 2.97 -1.44
C GLU A 132 -11.09 3.24 -0.84
N ARG A 133 -10.41 4.31 -1.26
CA ARG A 133 -9.16 4.74 -0.63
C ARG A 133 -9.33 5.06 0.86
N ALA A 134 -10.40 5.73 1.23
CA ALA A 134 -10.71 6.02 2.63
C ALA A 134 -10.93 4.74 3.45
N ARG A 135 -11.61 3.74 2.89
CA ARG A 135 -11.78 2.43 3.54
C ARG A 135 -10.43 1.75 3.78
N THR A 136 -9.55 1.74 2.78
CA THR A 136 -8.20 1.17 2.91
C THR A 136 -7.42 1.83 4.06
N PHE A 137 -7.50 3.15 4.24
CA PHE A 137 -6.84 3.81 5.36
C PHE A 137 -7.42 3.39 6.71
N VAL A 138 -8.73 3.27 6.83
CA VAL A 138 -9.37 2.80 8.07
C VAL A 138 -8.97 1.35 8.37
N GLU A 139 -9.02 0.46 7.40
CA GLU A 139 -8.61 -0.95 7.56
C GLU A 139 -7.15 -1.08 8.00
N ARG A 140 -6.23 -0.31 7.41
CA ARG A 140 -4.83 -0.26 7.81
C ARG A 140 -4.64 0.28 9.24
N ALA A 141 -5.41 1.28 9.64
CA ALA A 141 -5.37 1.81 11.01
C ALA A 141 -5.87 0.79 12.03
N GLU A 142 -6.94 0.06 11.72
CA GLU A 142 -7.46 -1.04 12.55
C GLU A 142 -6.44 -2.17 12.69
N ALA A 143 -5.81 -2.59 11.59
CA ALA A 143 -4.76 -3.59 11.60
C ALA A 143 -3.53 -3.17 12.43
N ALA A 144 -3.22 -1.86 12.46
CA ALA A 144 -2.15 -1.28 13.28
C ALA A 144 -2.57 -1.06 14.75
N GLY A 145 -3.81 -1.34 15.14
CA GLY A 145 -4.32 -1.15 16.50
C GLY A 145 -4.53 0.32 16.91
N LEU A 146 -4.70 1.22 15.92
CA LEU A 146 -4.98 2.63 16.14
C LEU A 146 -6.47 2.92 16.31
N ARG A 147 -7.30 1.92 16.06
CA ARG A 147 -8.77 2.01 16.13
C ARG A 147 -9.39 0.72 16.63
#